data_1aaa9c71692fbaecd2c09b2afe43dea3
#
_entry.id   1aaa9c71692fbaecd2c09b2afe43dea3
#
_cell.length_a   1.000
_cell.length_b   1.000
_cell.length_c   1.000
_cell.angle_alpha   90.00
_cell.angle_beta   90.00
_cell.angle_gamma   90.00
#
_symmetry.space_group_name_H-M   'P 1'
#
loop_
_entity.id
_entity.type
_entity.pdbx_description
1 polymer ?
#
loop_
_entity_poly.entity_id
_entity_poly.type
_entity_poly.pdbx_seq_one_letter_code
_entity_poly.pdbx_strand_id
1 'polypeptide(L)'
;ISFFEFENYTNNWYIEKNIETAKKNIDNIYKKGYSVLDILDSYFKFVKYTDILPEKIKYKTIKIICDYIALFHIQHEHSIELTFLTHDLINLL
;
A
#
# COMPACT_ATOMS: atom_id res chain seq x y z
N ILE A 1 5.32 -8.86 -8.60
CA ILE A 1 5.86 -8.16 -7.42
C ILE A 1 6.03 -9.16 -6.29
N SER A 2 7.17 -9.10 -5.61
CA SER A 2 7.46 -9.98 -4.49
C SER A 2 6.66 -9.60 -3.25
N PHE A 3 6.03 -10.58 -2.61
CA PHE A 3 5.36 -10.35 -1.33
C PHE A 3 6.34 -9.93 -0.23
N PHE A 4 7.61 -10.30 -0.35
CA PHE A 4 8.64 -9.86 0.60
C PHE A 4 8.75 -8.33 0.65
N GLU A 5 8.67 -7.67 -0.50
CA GLU A 5 8.70 -6.20 -0.55
C GLU A 5 7.48 -5.59 0.15
N PHE A 6 6.32 -6.22 0.00
CA PHE A 6 5.10 -5.77 0.68
C PHE A 6 5.15 -6.05 2.19
N GLU A 7 5.80 -7.14 2.59
CA GLU A 7 6.02 -7.39 4.02
C GLU A 7 6.85 -6.26 4.64
N ASN A 8 7.93 -5.86 3.97
CA ASN A 8 8.77 -4.76 4.45
C ASN A 8 7.98 -3.45 4.51
N TYR A 9 7.22 -3.15 3.46
CA TYR A 9 6.40 -1.95 3.43
C TYR A 9 5.38 -1.95 4.57
N THR A 10 4.69 -3.05 4.78
CA THR A 10 3.68 -3.18 5.83
C THR A 10 4.30 -3.07 7.22
N ASN A 11 5.45 -3.71 7.44
CA ASN A 11 6.17 -3.57 8.70
C ASN A 11 6.56 -2.11 8.95
N ASN A 12 6.97 -1.39 7.91
CA ASN A 12 7.37 0.02 8.07
C ASN A 12 6.21 0.89 8.52
N TRP A 13 5.02 0.77 7.90
CA TRP A 13 3.93 1.66 8.29
C TRP A 13 3.12 1.14 9.48
N TYR A 14 3.01 -0.17 9.66
CA TYR A 14 2.16 -0.72 10.72
C TYR A 14 2.94 -0.96 12.02
N ILE A 15 4.10 -1.63 11.95
CA ILE A 15 4.88 -2.01 13.13
C ILE A 15 5.77 -0.85 13.57
N GLU A 16 6.58 -0.32 12.66
CA GLU A 16 7.57 0.71 12.97
C GLU A 16 6.96 2.11 13.01
N LYS A 17 5.83 2.30 12.34
CA LYS A 17 5.14 3.59 12.20
C LYS A 17 6.07 4.66 11.64
N ASN A 18 6.94 4.25 10.72
CA ASN A 18 7.92 5.12 10.09
C ASN A 18 7.49 5.42 8.66
N ILE A 19 6.87 6.59 8.48
CA ILE A 19 6.31 6.98 7.19
C ILE A 19 7.39 7.16 6.13
N GLU A 20 8.55 7.69 6.50
CA GLU A 20 9.62 7.96 5.53
C GLU A 20 10.17 6.66 4.93
N THR A 21 10.39 5.66 5.77
CA THR A 21 10.86 4.35 5.30
C THR A 21 9.79 3.66 4.47
N ALA A 22 8.53 3.74 4.87
CA ALA A 22 7.43 3.15 4.12
C ALA A 22 7.29 3.80 2.74
N LYS A 23 7.36 5.12 2.65
CA LYS A 23 7.33 5.84 1.37
C LYS A 23 8.47 5.42 0.47
N LYS A 24 9.67 5.27 1.04
CA LYS A 24 10.85 4.85 0.29
C LYS A 24 10.67 3.44 -0.28
N ASN A 25 10.12 2.53 0.50
CA ASN A 25 9.89 1.15 0.05
C ASN A 25 8.87 1.08 -1.09
N ILE A 26 7.75 1.77 -0.97
CA ILE A 26 6.74 1.74 -2.02
C ILE A 26 7.23 2.44 -3.29
N ASP A 27 8.00 3.50 -3.15
CA ASP A 27 8.62 4.19 -4.28
C ASP A 27 9.62 3.30 -5.01
N ASN A 28 10.40 2.50 -4.26
CA ASN A 28 11.35 1.55 -4.84
C ASN A 28 10.62 0.47 -5.67
N ILE A 29 9.46 0.03 -5.21
CA ILE A 29 8.65 -0.91 -5.98
C ILE A 29 8.18 -0.25 -7.29
N TYR A 30 7.71 0.98 -7.21
CA TYR A 30 7.27 1.73 -8.39
C TYR A 30 8.41 1.90 -9.40
N LYS A 31 9.61 2.20 -8.93
CA LYS A 31 10.78 2.42 -9.80
C LYS A 31 11.23 1.18 -10.56
N LYS A 32 10.75 0.00 -10.18
CA LYS A 32 11.02 -1.23 -10.92
C LYS A 32 10.18 -1.35 -12.19
N GLY A 33 9.29 -0.40 -12.46
CA GLY A 33 8.54 -0.35 -13.71
C GLY A 33 7.08 -0.79 -13.61
N TYR A 34 6.57 -1.06 -12.40
CA TYR A 34 5.16 -1.41 -12.21
C TYR A 34 4.28 -0.17 -12.26
N SER A 35 3.08 -0.31 -12.82
CA SER A 35 2.10 0.78 -12.74
C SER A 35 1.57 0.91 -11.32
N VAL A 36 1.04 2.09 -10.99
CA VAL A 36 0.43 2.32 -9.68
C VAL A 36 -0.73 1.33 -9.46
N LEU A 37 -1.56 1.12 -10.47
CA LEU A 37 -2.69 0.20 -10.37
C LEU A 37 -2.22 -1.24 -10.14
N ASP A 38 -1.14 -1.69 -10.79
CA ASP A 38 -0.58 -3.01 -10.57
C ASP A 38 -0.10 -3.17 -9.13
N ILE A 39 0.54 -2.13 -8.58
CA ILE A 39 1.00 -2.14 -7.20
C ILE A 39 -0.18 -2.26 -6.24
N LEU A 40 -1.23 -1.45 -6.46
CA LEU A 40 -2.42 -1.48 -5.61
C LEU A 40 -3.11 -2.84 -5.66
N ASP A 41 -3.28 -3.40 -6.86
CA ASP A 41 -3.91 -4.71 -7.04
C ASP A 41 -3.12 -5.81 -6.35
N SER A 42 -1.80 -5.80 -6.51
CA SER A 42 -0.92 -6.78 -5.88
C SER A 42 -0.91 -6.62 -4.36
N TYR A 43 -0.92 -5.38 -3.88
CA TYR A 43 -0.96 -5.12 -2.43
C TYR A 43 -2.29 -5.56 -1.82
N PHE A 44 -3.39 -5.36 -2.54
CA PHE A 44 -4.70 -5.87 -2.13
C PHE A 44 -4.63 -7.37 -1.87
N LYS A 45 -4.05 -8.12 -2.82
CA LYS A 45 -3.89 -9.58 -2.68
C LYS A 45 -3.02 -9.95 -1.49
N PHE A 46 -1.93 -9.23 -1.30
CA PHE A 46 -1.05 -9.44 -0.15
C PHE A 46 -1.80 -9.24 1.17
N VAL A 47 -2.53 -8.14 1.30
CA VAL A 47 -3.23 -7.79 2.55
C VAL A 47 -4.30 -8.83 2.89
N LYS A 48 -4.95 -9.42 1.88
CA LYS A 48 -5.97 -10.45 2.12
C LYS A 48 -5.41 -11.64 2.89
N TYR A 49 -4.14 -11.98 2.70
CA TYR A 49 -3.57 -13.22 3.21
C TYR A 49 -2.47 -13.03 4.25
N THR A 50 -2.02 -11.82 4.49
CA THR A 50 -0.93 -11.60 5.44
C THR A 50 -1.40 -11.79 6.89
N ASP A 51 -0.50 -12.29 7.74
CA ASP A 51 -0.72 -12.40 9.16
C ASP A 51 -0.22 -11.19 9.95
N ILE A 52 0.44 -10.24 9.28
CA ILE A 52 1.02 -9.07 9.94
C ILE A 52 -0.07 -8.15 10.50
N LEU A 53 -1.19 -8.02 9.77
CA LEU A 53 -2.26 -7.10 10.15
C LEU A 53 -3.38 -7.85 10.85
N PRO A 54 -3.84 -7.35 12.02
CA PRO A 54 -5.06 -7.89 12.65
C PRO A 54 -6.28 -7.70 11.75
N GLU A 55 -7.29 -8.51 11.90
CA GLU A 55 -8.49 -8.48 11.04
C GLU A 55 -9.10 -7.08 10.94
N LYS A 56 -9.23 -6.37 12.04
CA LYS A 56 -9.81 -5.03 12.03
C LYS A 56 -9.02 -4.05 11.18
N ILE A 57 -7.71 -4.06 11.30
CA ILE A 57 -6.83 -3.20 10.51
C ILE A 57 -6.81 -3.67 9.05
N LYS A 58 -6.83 -4.97 8.83
CA LYS A 58 -6.87 -5.56 7.50
C LYS A 58 -8.08 -5.05 6.70
N TYR A 59 -9.28 -5.07 7.28
CA TYR A 59 -10.48 -4.57 6.62
C TYR A 59 -10.38 -3.09 6.27
N LYS A 60 -9.87 -2.28 7.20
CA LYS A 60 -9.69 -0.85 6.95
C LYS A 60 -8.67 -0.59 5.84
N THR A 61 -7.58 -1.36 5.83
CA THR A 61 -6.54 -1.27 4.81
C THR A 61 -7.10 -1.63 3.43
N ILE A 62 -7.86 -2.72 3.35
CA ILE A 62 -8.48 -3.15 2.09
C ILE A 62 -9.43 -2.07 1.57
N LYS A 63 -10.22 -1.46 2.45
CA LYS A 63 -11.13 -0.39 2.03
C LYS A 63 -10.37 0.79 1.42
N ILE A 64 -9.28 1.21 2.05
CA ILE A 64 -8.44 2.30 1.53
C ILE A 64 -7.88 1.93 0.16
N ILE A 65 -7.34 0.73 0.00
CA ILE A 65 -6.78 0.28 -1.28
C ILE A 65 -7.87 0.30 -2.36
N CYS A 66 -9.05 -0.21 -2.05
CA CYS A 66 -10.16 -0.24 -3.00
C CYS A 66 -10.60 1.17 -3.40
N ASP A 67 -10.60 2.12 -2.47
CA ASP A 67 -10.93 3.51 -2.77
C ASP A 67 -9.94 4.11 -3.78
N TYR A 68 -8.64 3.81 -3.64
CA TYR A 68 -7.63 4.28 -4.59
C TYR A 68 -7.77 3.60 -5.95
N ILE A 69 -8.05 2.30 -5.98
CA ILE A 69 -8.29 1.59 -7.24
C ILE A 69 -9.49 2.19 -7.97
N ALA A 70 -10.57 2.45 -7.26
CA ALA A 70 -11.78 3.05 -7.84
C ALA A 70 -11.49 4.43 -8.42
N LEU A 71 -10.64 5.21 -7.75
CA LEU A 71 -10.25 6.54 -8.20
C LEU A 71 -9.61 6.53 -9.60
N PHE A 72 -8.81 5.50 -9.90
CA PHE A 72 -8.11 5.41 -11.18
C PHE A 72 -9.01 5.03 -12.36
N HIS A 73 -10.27 4.68 -12.11
CA HIS A 73 -11.24 4.51 -13.17
C HIS A 73 -11.75 5.85 -13.72
N ILE A 74 -11.55 6.95 -12.99
CA ILE A 74 -12.06 8.26 -13.37
C ILE A 74 -10.97 9.30 -13.57
N GLN A 75 -9.70 8.99 -13.22
CA GLN A 75 -8.60 9.91 -13.42
C GLN A 75 -7.31 9.13 -13.72
N HIS A 76 -6.31 9.84 -14.24
CA HIS A 76 -5.02 9.24 -14.56
C HIS A 76 -4.26 8.82 -13.29
N GLU A 77 -3.57 7.68 -13.39
CA GLU A 77 -2.65 7.24 -12.34
C GLU A 77 -1.50 8.24 -12.20
N HIS A 78 -1.10 8.46 -10.95
CA HIS A 78 0.08 9.24 -10.65
C HIS A 78 0.77 8.63 -9.43
N SER A 79 2.12 8.57 -9.47
CA SER A 79 2.90 7.95 -8.40
C SER A 79 2.72 8.61 -7.04
N ILE A 80 2.31 9.88 -7.01
CA ILE A 80 2.06 10.58 -5.74
C ILE A 80 0.93 9.93 -4.94
N GLU A 81 0.03 9.19 -5.61
CA GLU A 81 -1.03 8.46 -4.92
C GLU A 81 -0.48 7.39 -3.98
N LEU A 82 0.70 6.83 -4.27
CA LEU A 82 1.35 5.88 -3.38
C LEU A 82 1.80 6.55 -2.09
N THR A 83 2.20 7.80 -2.15
CA THR A 83 2.52 8.61 -0.98
C THR A 83 1.26 8.88 -0.16
N PHE A 84 0.16 9.26 -0.83
CA PHE A 84 -1.11 9.49 -0.15
C PHE A 84 -1.64 8.22 0.50
N LEU A 85 -1.53 7.10 -0.20
CA LEU A 85 -1.90 5.78 0.35
C LEU A 85 -1.14 5.53 1.66
N THR A 86 0.17 5.75 1.65
CA THR A 86 1.02 5.50 2.82
C THR A 86 0.60 6.39 4.01
N HIS A 87 0.29 7.66 3.76
CA HIS A 87 -0.22 8.56 4.80
C HIS A 87 -1.55 8.06 5.35
N ASP A 88 -2.46 7.64 4.48
CA ASP A 88 -3.77 7.14 4.92
C ASP A 88 -3.64 5.86 5.75
N LEU A 89 -2.72 4.97 5.37
CA LEU A 89 -2.49 3.73 6.12
C LEU A 89 -1.93 4.02 7.51
N ILE A 90 -0.95 4.90 7.62
CA ILE A 90 -0.39 5.27 8.92
C ILE A 90 -1.45 5.95 9.78
N ASN A 91 -2.32 6.74 9.19
CA ASN A 91 -3.39 7.43 9.92
C ASN A 91 -4.49 6.49 10.43
N LEU A 92 -4.50 5.22 10.03
CA LEU A 92 -5.37 4.21 10.64
C LEU A 92 -4.98 3.91 12.09
N LEU A 93 -3.76 4.20 12.45
CA LEU A 93 -3.21 3.92 13.76
C LEU A 93 -3.47 5.09 14.69
#